data_6fcfbb17e4171d7089a46d4cd22857e6
#
_entry.id   6fcfbb17e4171d7089a46d4cd22857e6
#
_cell.length_a   1.000
_cell.length_b   1.000
_cell.length_c   1.000
_cell.angle_alpha   90.00
_cell.angle_beta   90.00
_cell.angle_gamma   90.00
#
_symmetry.space_group_name_H-M   'P 1'
#
loop_
_entity.id
_entity.type
_entity.pdbx_description
1 polymer ?
#
loop_
_entity_poly.entity_id
_entity_poly.type
_entity_poly.pdbx_seq_one_letter_code
_entity_poly.pdbx_strand_id
1 'polypeptide(L)'
;MSSPAHKPLVYIISAPSGSGKSTLVNELLKSVRDLEFSISYTTRAPRGSETDGRQYYFVSRSEFEKMIRDGEFLEHAEVFGNYYGTARRSLDEAKGAGRDLLLDIDVQGAHQVREKMPDAVSTLQVVTMRSNTPCALDFQWVNMVAAVGTSPPSGA
;
A
#
# COMPACT_ATOMS: atom_id res chain seq x y z
N MET A 1 -26.92 3.80 -19.97
CA MET A 1 -25.51 3.85 -20.41
C MET A 1 -24.66 3.37 -19.23
N SER A 2 -24.05 2.21 -19.35
CA SER A 2 -23.15 1.70 -18.31
C SER A 2 -21.89 2.56 -18.33
N SER A 3 -21.60 3.24 -17.23
CA SER A 3 -20.27 3.80 -17.02
C SER A 3 -19.22 2.71 -17.27
N PRO A 4 -18.08 3.01 -17.91
CA PRO A 4 -17.02 2.02 -18.07
C PRO A 4 -16.69 1.50 -16.68
N ALA A 5 -16.71 0.17 -16.52
CA ALA A 5 -16.41 -0.47 -15.26
C ALA A 5 -15.03 0.01 -14.80
N HIS A 6 -14.98 0.70 -13.65
CA HIS A 6 -13.73 1.12 -13.05
C HIS A 6 -12.85 -0.12 -12.82
N LYS A 7 -11.66 -0.14 -13.44
CA LYS A 7 -10.68 -1.20 -13.20
C LYS A 7 -9.92 -0.83 -11.94
N PRO A 8 -10.12 -1.55 -10.83
CA PRO A 8 -9.44 -1.24 -9.57
C PRO A 8 -7.94 -1.17 -9.73
N LEU A 9 -7.33 -0.13 -9.18
CA LEU A 9 -5.89 0.08 -9.16
C LEU A 9 -5.32 -0.26 -7.78
N VAL A 10 -4.06 -0.64 -7.75
CA VAL A 10 -3.30 -0.85 -6.52
C VAL A 10 -2.29 0.27 -6.37
N TYR A 11 -2.39 1.01 -5.29
CA TYR A 11 -1.44 2.05 -4.92
C TYR A 11 -0.51 1.54 -3.83
N ILE A 12 0.78 1.79 -3.98
CA ILE A 12 1.79 1.40 -3.00
C ILE A 12 2.40 2.67 -2.40
N ILE A 13 2.35 2.76 -1.07
CA ILE A 13 3.15 3.72 -0.31
C ILE A 13 4.33 2.99 0.30
N SER A 14 5.54 3.46 0.03
CA SER A 14 6.75 2.99 0.67
C SER A 14 7.54 4.19 1.20
N ALA A 15 7.85 4.16 2.50
CA ALA A 15 8.58 5.24 3.15
C ALA A 15 9.30 4.73 4.42
N PRO A 16 10.41 5.37 4.85
CA PRO A 16 11.07 5.05 6.10
C PRO A 16 10.15 5.24 7.31
N SER A 17 10.43 4.53 8.39
CA SER A 17 9.73 4.71 9.67
C SER A 17 9.88 6.18 10.14
N GLY A 18 8.79 6.75 10.65
CA GLY A 18 8.78 8.14 11.15
C GLY A 18 8.69 9.23 10.07
N SER A 19 8.47 8.87 8.81
CA SER A 19 8.33 9.82 7.68
C SER A 19 6.96 10.51 7.57
N GLY A 20 6.05 10.29 8.51
CA GLY A 20 4.68 10.80 8.42
C GLY A 20 3.73 9.97 7.56
N LYS A 21 4.13 8.76 7.16
CA LYS A 21 3.37 7.85 6.31
C LYS A 21 1.95 7.60 6.80
N SER A 22 1.77 7.30 8.09
CA SER A 22 0.44 7.06 8.67
C SER A 22 -0.49 8.27 8.58
N THR A 23 0.05 9.48 8.74
CA THR A 23 -0.72 10.71 8.55
C THR A 23 -1.18 10.86 7.11
N LEU A 24 -0.27 10.61 6.15
CA LEU A 24 -0.59 10.66 4.73
C LEU A 24 -1.64 9.62 4.34
N VAL A 25 -1.51 8.38 4.81
CA VAL A 25 -2.50 7.31 4.58
C VAL A 25 -3.87 7.75 5.10
N ASN A 26 -3.94 8.26 6.32
CA ASN A 26 -5.21 8.72 6.91
C ASN A 26 -5.85 9.86 6.11
N GLU A 27 -5.06 10.82 5.62
CA GLU A 27 -5.57 11.92 4.79
C GLU A 27 -6.04 11.43 3.41
N LEU A 28 -5.32 10.50 2.79
CA LEU A 28 -5.75 9.88 1.53
C LEU A 28 -7.08 9.14 1.68
N LEU A 29 -7.23 8.33 2.74
CA LEU A 29 -8.47 7.59 2.99
C LEU A 29 -9.68 8.49 3.27
N LYS A 30 -9.47 9.70 3.80
CA LYS A 30 -10.53 10.71 3.98
C LYS A 30 -10.89 11.45 2.70
N SER A 31 -9.89 11.68 1.85
CA SER A 31 -10.01 12.57 0.69
C SER A 31 -10.39 11.84 -0.60
N VAL A 32 -9.98 10.58 -0.72
CA VAL A 32 -10.20 9.77 -1.92
C VAL A 32 -11.35 8.80 -1.68
N ARG A 33 -12.41 8.94 -2.45
CA ARG A 33 -13.53 7.98 -2.44
C ARG A 33 -13.08 6.67 -3.09
N ASP A 34 -13.69 5.59 -2.66
CA ASP A 34 -13.47 4.26 -3.23
C ASP A 34 -12.01 3.76 -3.12
N LEU A 35 -11.26 4.29 -2.15
CA LEU A 35 -9.94 3.83 -1.76
C LEU A 35 -10.04 3.01 -0.47
N GLU A 36 -9.55 1.78 -0.50
CA GLU A 36 -9.50 0.87 0.65
C GLU A 36 -8.06 0.65 1.10
N PHE A 37 -7.84 0.61 2.41
CA PHE A 37 -6.51 0.34 2.98
C PHE A 37 -6.37 -1.15 3.30
N SER A 38 -5.30 -1.77 2.82
CA SER A 38 -4.99 -3.15 3.15
C SER A 38 -4.27 -3.24 4.49
N ILE A 39 -4.87 -3.93 5.43
CA ILE A 39 -4.23 -4.25 6.71
C ILE A 39 -3.32 -5.46 6.51
N SER A 40 -2.03 -5.26 6.74
CA SER A 40 -1.02 -6.31 6.59
C SER A 40 -1.00 -7.27 7.77
N TYR A 41 -0.53 -8.49 7.54
CA TYR A 41 -0.23 -9.48 8.56
C TYR A 41 1.19 -9.28 9.07
N THR A 42 1.43 -9.58 10.35
CA THR A 42 2.78 -9.58 10.92
C THR A 42 2.94 -10.61 12.02
N THR A 43 4.15 -11.13 12.16
CA THR A 43 4.54 -11.99 13.29
C THR A 43 5.14 -11.20 14.46
N ARG A 44 5.27 -9.88 14.30
CA ARG A 44 5.71 -8.99 15.36
C ARG A 44 4.64 -8.89 16.44
N ALA A 45 5.05 -8.85 17.70
CA ALA A 45 4.12 -8.55 18.79
C ALA A 45 3.53 -7.13 18.68
N PRO A 46 2.27 -6.91 19.08
CA PRO A 46 1.68 -5.57 19.15
C PRO A 46 2.51 -4.62 20.03
N ARG A 47 2.55 -3.35 19.66
CA ARG A 47 3.24 -2.28 20.42
C ARG A 47 2.21 -1.30 20.97
N GLY A 48 2.36 -0.92 22.23
CA GLY A 48 1.53 0.10 22.87
C GLY A 48 0.04 -0.21 22.74
N SER A 49 -0.71 0.66 22.09
CA SER A 49 -2.15 0.55 21.89
C SER A 49 -2.57 -0.10 20.56
N GLU A 50 -1.63 -0.76 19.86
CA GLU A 50 -1.97 -1.48 18.62
C GLU A 50 -2.97 -2.61 18.91
N THR A 51 -3.97 -2.73 18.05
CA THR A 51 -5.06 -3.69 18.18
C THR A 51 -5.12 -4.56 16.94
N ASP A 52 -5.32 -5.85 17.14
CA ASP A 52 -5.51 -6.81 16.05
C ASP A 52 -6.64 -6.39 15.10
N GLY A 53 -6.39 -6.52 13.80
CA GLY A 53 -7.34 -6.14 12.76
C GLY A 53 -7.48 -4.62 12.53
N ARG A 54 -6.68 -3.78 13.19
CA ARG A 54 -6.65 -2.32 12.96
C ARG A 54 -5.36 -1.85 12.34
N GLN A 55 -4.23 -2.03 13.01
CA GLN A 55 -2.91 -1.68 12.48
C GLN A 55 -2.31 -2.83 11.69
N TYR A 56 -2.43 -4.03 12.24
CA TYR A 56 -1.99 -5.29 11.66
C TYR A 56 -2.93 -6.42 12.08
N TYR A 57 -2.91 -7.51 11.33
CA TYR A 57 -3.31 -8.82 11.83
C TYR A 57 -2.10 -9.49 12.46
N PHE A 58 -2.12 -9.66 13.78
CA PHE A 58 -1.00 -10.23 14.53
C PHE A 58 -1.16 -11.75 14.60
N VAL A 59 -0.27 -12.47 13.96
CA VAL A 59 -0.30 -13.93 13.87
C VAL A 59 0.99 -14.56 14.37
N SER A 60 0.94 -15.85 14.72
CA SER A 60 2.14 -16.60 15.06
C SER A 60 3.02 -16.82 13.83
N ARG A 61 4.33 -17.08 14.05
CA ARG A 61 5.26 -17.40 12.96
C ARG A 61 4.80 -18.64 12.18
N SER A 62 4.34 -19.68 12.89
CA SER A 62 3.86 -20.92 12.28
C SER A 62 2.62 -20.71 11.40
N GLU A 63 1.74 -19.83 11.82
CA GLU A 63 0.54 -19.47 11.05
C GLU A 63 0.92 -18.68 9.80
N PHE A 64 1.80 -17.70 9.93
CA PHE A 64 2.29 -16.93 8.79
C PHE A 64 2.99 -17.82 7.76
N GLU A 65 3.86 -18.73 8.20
CA GLU A 65 4.53 -19.70 7.33
C GLU A 65 3.54 -20.66 6.66
N LYS A 66 2.46 -21.03 7.35
CA LYS A 66 1.37 -21.78 6.72
C LYS A 66 0.72 -20.97 5.61
N MET A 67 0.39 -19.71 5.85
CA MET A 67 -0.19 -18.83 4.83
C MET A 67 0.74 -18.65 3.62
N ILE A 68 2.06 -18.61 3.82
CA ILE A 68 3.04 -18.61 2.71
C ILE A 68 2.91 -19.88 1.87
N ARG A 69 2.91 -21.05 2.52
CA ARG A 69 2.80 -22.36 1.82
C ARG A 69 1.48 -22.48 1.05
N ASP A 70 0.41 -21.95 1.60
CA ASP A 70 -0.93 -21.98 1.00
C ASP A 70 -1.10 -20.91 -0.10
N GLY A 71 -0.08 -20.06 -0.34
CA GLY A 71 -0.10 -19.04 -1.38
C GLY A 71 -1.08 -17.89 -1.10
N GLU A 72 -1.40 -17.64 0.17
CA GLU A 72 -2.39 -16.63 0.57
C GLU A 72 -1.88 -15.19 0.46
N PHE A 73 -0.57 -14.98 0.30
CA PHE A 73 0.00 -13.64 0.21
C PHE A 73 0.14 -13.12 -1.22
N LEU A 74 -0.23 -11.86 -1.40
CA LEU A 74 0.10 -11.07 -2.57
C LEU A 74 1.61 -10.76 -2.60
N GLU A 75 2.13 -10.35 -1.46
CA GLU A 75 3.54 -10.14 -1.18
C GLU A 75 3.85 -10.47 0.28
N HIS A 76 5.08 -10.79 0.59
CA HIS A 76 5.58 -10.91 1.96
C HIS A 76 7.08 -10.66 2.02
N ALA A 77 7.57 -10.20 3.17
CA ALA A 77 8.99 -9.97 3.42
C ALA A 77 9.33 -10.26 4.89
N GLU A 78 10.59 -10.59 5.16
CA GLU A 78 11.13 -10.62 6.50
C GLU A 78 11.93 -9.33 6.76
N VAL A 79 11.54 -8.61 7.81
CA VAL A 79 12.15 -7.35 8.20
C VAL A 79 12.50 -7.42 9.70
N PHE A 80 13.77 -7.31 10.03
CA PHE A 80 14.28 -7.41 11.41
C PHE A 80 13.77 -8.64 12.18
N GLY A 81 13.78 -9.82 11.53
CA GLY A 81 13.37 -11.09 12.13
C GLY A 81 11.88 -11.31 12.29
N ASN A 82 11.04 -10.40 11.79
CA ASN A 82 9.59 -10.55 11.74
C ASN A 82 9.10 -10.59 10.30
N TYR A 83 8.08 -11.39 10.07
CA TYR A 83 7.38 -11.41 8.79
C TYR A 83 6.34 -10.30 8.72
N TYR A 84 6.18 -9.76 7.52
CA TYR A 84 5.11 -8.85 7.13
C TYR A 84 4.58 -9.30 5.78
N GLY A 85 3.28 -9.15 5.54
CA GLY A 85 2.70 -9.54 4.25
C GLY A 85 1.28 -9.06 4.05
N THR A 86 0.93 -8.86 2.80
CA THR A 86 -0.41 -8.46 2.35
C THR A 86 -1.15 -9.67 1.81
N ALA A 87 -2.30 -9.98 2.36
CA ALA A 87 -3.10 -11.10 1.90
C ALA A 87 -3.74 -10.83 0.53
N ARG A 88 -3.81 -11.85 -0.33
CA ARG A 88 -4.49 -11.78 -1.64
C ARG A 88 -5.96 -11.42 -1.50
N ARG A 89 -6.61 -11.89 -0.45
CA ARG A 89 -8.02 -11.61 -0.17
C ARG A 89 -8.33 -10.12 -0.12
N SER A 90 -7.42 -9.27 0.40
CA SER A 90 -7.62 -7.82 0.42
C SER A 90 -7.77 -7.24 -0.99
N LEU A 91 -7.00 -7.76 -1.94
CA LEU A 91 -7.12 -7.38 -3.35
C LEU A 91 -8.42 -7.89 -3.97
N ASP A 92 -8.82 -9.12 -3.67
CA ASP A 92 -10.03 -9.72 -4.22
C ASP A 92 -11.28 -9.02 -3.66
N GLU A 93 -11.29 -8.67 -2.40
CA GLU A 93 -12.35 -7.90 -1.74
C GLU A 93 -12.48 -6.50 -2.35
N ALA A 94 -11.37 -5.76 -2.50
CA ALA A 94 -11.37 -4.45 -3.12
C ALA A 94 -11.87 -4.50 -4.58
N LYS A 95 -11.40 -5.48 -5.36
CA LYS A 95 -11.87 -5.71 -6.73
C LYS A 95 -13.35 -6.02 -6.78
N GLY A 96 -13.84 -6.90 -5.90
CA GLY A 96 -15.26 -7.25 -5.81
C GLY A 96 -16.15 -6.06 -5.46
N ALA A 97 -15.62 -5.11 -4.69
CA ALA A 97 -16.29 -3.87 -4.31
C ALA A 97 -16.11 -2.73 -5.32
N GLY A 98 -15.31 -2.92 -6.38
CA GLY A 98 -14.99 -1.88 -7.36
C GLY A 98 -14.15 -0.73 -6.77
N ARG A 99 -13.32 -1.01 -5.76
CA ARG A 99 -12.49 -0.03 -5.05
C ARG A 99 -11.03 -0.18 -5.40
N ASP A 100 -10.31 0.93 -5.33
CA ASP A 100 -8.86 0.94 -5.38
C ASP A 100 -8.27 0.45 -4.04
N LEU A 101 -7.09 -0.15 -4.07
CA LEU A 101 -6.42 -0.69 -2.89
C LEU A 101 -5.13 0.07 -2.60
N LEU A 102 -4.97 0.53 -1.36
CA LEU A 102 -3.76 1.18 -0.87
C LEU A 102 -2.96 0.22 0.00
N LEU A 103 -1.72 -0.02 -0.37
CA LEU A 103 -0.76 -0.86 0.34
C LEU A 103 0.31 0.01 1.01
N ASP A 104 0.56 -0.25 2.29
CA ASP A 104 1.70 0.29 3.03
C ASP A 104 2.73 -0.84 3.21
N ILE A 105 3.66 -0.94 2.28
CA ILE A 105 4.63 -2.03 2.19
C ILE A 105 6.04 -1.50 1.96
N ASP A 106 7.04 -2.32 2.25
CA ASP A 106 8.43 -1.98 2.00
C ASP A 106 8.80 -2.12 0.50
N VAL A 107 10.03 -1.78 0.18
CA VAL A 107 10.54 -1.85 -1.21
C VAL A 107 10.55 -3.28 -1.74
N GLN A 108 10.80 -4.29 -0.89
CA GLN A 108 10.81 -5.70 -1.30
C GLN A 108 9.40 -6.16 -1.67
N GLY A 109 8.41 -5.83 -0.85
CA GLY A 109 7.00 -6.11 -1.13
C GLY A 109 6.51 -5.37 -2.38
N ALA A 110 6.90 -4.10 -2.53
CA ALA A 110 6.55 -3.31 -3.71
C ALA A 110 7.08 -3.94 -5.01
N HIS A 111 8.28 -4.51 -4.98
CA HIS A 111 8.85 -5.20 -6.15
C HIS A 111 8.03 -6.45 -6.51
N GLN A 112 7.69 -7.27 -5.53
CA GLN A 112 6.88 -8.48 -5.73
C GLN A 112 5.50 -8.17 -6.32
N VAL A 113 4.84 -7.11 -5.82
CA VAL A 113 3.52 -6.69 -6.34
C VAL A 113 3.63 -6.21 -7.78
N ARG A 114 4.66 -5.43 -8.11
CA ARG A 114 4.89 -4.96 -9.49
C ARG A 114 5.16 -6.08 -10.46
N GLU A 115 5.95 -7.09 -10.08
CA GLU A 115 6.21 -8.25 -10.92
C GLU A 115 4.93 -9.04 -11.23
N LYS A 116 4.04 -9.17 -10.23
CA LYS A 116 2.77 -9.90 -10.39
C LYS A 116 1.69 -9.09 -11.10
N MET A 117 1.74 -7.76 -11.02
CA MET A 117 0.68 -6.86 -11.48
C MET A 117 1.26 -5.56 -12.10
N PRO A 118 2.04 -5.66 -13.19
CA PRO A 118 2.75 -4.50 -13.75
C PRO A 118 1.82 -3.36 -14.20
N ASP A 119 0.63 -3.70 -14.70
CA ASP A 119 -0.32 -2.73 -15.27
C ASP A 119 -1.30 -2.13 -14.25
N ALA A 120 -1.32 -2.66 -13.03
CA ALA A 120 -2.31 -2.27 -12.02
C ALA A 120 -1.71 -1.51 -10.85
N VAL A 121 -0.41 -1.21 -10.89
CA VAL A 121 0.32 -0.69 -9.73
C VAL A 121 0.87 0.71 -9.98
N SER A 122 0.43 1.66 -9.17
CA SER A 122 1.06 2.98 -9.03
C SER A 122 1.83 3.03 -7.71
N THR A 123 3.08 3.49 -7.74
CA THR A 123 3.89 3.60 -6.53
C THR A 123 4.09 5.05 -6.14
N LEU A 124 3.78 5.35 -4.89
CA LEU A 124 4.12 6.60 -4.25
C LEU A 124 5.28 6.35 -3.28
N GLN A 125 6.46 6.85 -3.62
CA GLN A 125 7.61 6.78 -2.73
C GLN A 125 7.76 8.10 -2.00
N VAL A 126 7.58 8.09 -0.67
CA VAL A 126 7.81 9.26 0.17
C VAL A 126 9.26 9.28 0.60
N VAL A 127 10.03 10.21 0.07
CA VAL A 127 11.43 10.46 0.46
C VAL A 127 11.42 11.65 1.40
N THR A 128 11.72 11.43 2.68
CA THR A 128 12.00 12.53 3.62
C THR A 128 13.43 13.00 3.43
N MET A 129 13.64 14.14 2.81
CA MET A 129 14.92 14.83 2.90
C MET A 129 15.00 15.50 4.27
N ARG A 130 15.96 15.09 5.10
CA ARG A 130 16.34 15.87 6.26
C ARG A 130 17.09 17.10 5.75
N SER A 131 16.40 18.23 5.67
CA SER A 131 17.10 19.52 5.58
C SER A 131 17.65 19.85 6.96
N ASN A 132 18.92 20.22 7.01
CA ASN A 132 19.61 20.66 8.23
C ASN A 132 19.18 22.07 8.68
N THR A 133 17.98 22.52 8.30
CA THR A 133 17.44 23.85 8.64
C THR A 133 16.26 23.67 9.58
N PRO A 134 16.28 24.27 10.77
CA PRO A 134 15.12 24.28 11.64
C PRO A 134 14.08 25.24 11.07
N CYS A 135 12.94 24.74 10.73
CA CYS A 135 11.78 25.47 10.22
C CYS A 135 11.64 25.53 8.68
N ALA A 136 11.17 24.45 8.12
CA ALA A 136 10.20 24.43 7.01
C ALA A 136 9.89 22.96 6.70
N LEU A 137 8.66 22.55 6.90
CA LEU A 137 8.10 21.33 6.30
C LEU A 137 7.90 21.62 4.81
N ASP A 138 8.96 21.59 4.04
CA ASP A 138 8.85 21.55 2.60
C ASP A 138 8.49 20.12 2.18
N PHE A 139 7.20 19.84 2.15
CA PHE A 139 6.65 18.73 1.43
C PHE A 139 6.83 18.99 -0.07
N GLN A 140 7.97 18.61 -0.60
CA GLN A 140 8.15 18.61 -2.02
C GLN A 140 7.41 17.39 -2.58
N TRP A 141 6.21 17.62 -3.10
CA TRP A 141 5.39 16.69 -3.85
C TRP A 141 6.12 16.32 -5.15
N VAL A 142 7.03 15.39 -5.11
CA VAL A 142 7.69 14.89 -6.32
C VAL A 142 6.82 13.76 -6.88
N ASN A 143 6.09 14.15 -7.92
CA ASN A 143 5.38 13.28 -8.87
C ASN A 143 4.22 12.42 -8.34
N MET A 144 3.13 13.08 -7.97
CA MET A 144 1.80 12.48 -7.91
C MET A 144 1.04 12.65 -9.25
N VAL A 145 1.74 12.67 -10.36
CA VAL A 145 1.10 12.75 -11.68
C VAL A 145 1.88 11.93 -12.68
N ALA A 146 1.57 10.65 -12.76
CA ALA A 146 1.74 9.91 -14.02
C ALA A 146 1.07 8.56 -13.90
N ALA A 147 -0.22 8.47 -13.96
CA ALA A 147 -0.98 7.38 -14.57
C ALA A 147 -2.49 7.56 -14.39
N VAL A 148 -3.00 8.79 -14.50
CA VAL A 148 -4.36 8.94 -15.03
C VAL A 148 -4.17 9.02 -16.52
N GLY A 149 -4.45 7.92 -17.22
CA GLY A 149 -4.38 7.85 -18.67
C GLY A 149 -5.31 8.88 -19.30
N THR A 150 -4.78 10.03 -19.67
CA THR A 150 -5.35 10.88 -20.69
C THR A 150 -4.69 10.51 -22.00
N SER A 151 -5.36 9.68 -22.78
CA SER A 151 -5.10 9.62 -24.21
C SER A 151 -5.20 11.03 -24.77
N PRO A 152 -4.21 11.51 -25.56
CA PRO A 152 -4.35 12.78 -26.23
C PRO A 152 -5.50 12.68 -27.25
N PRO A 153 -6.29 13.74 -27.45
CA PRO A 153 -7.31 13.74 -28.49
C PRO A 153 -6.60 13.64 -29.84
N SER A 154 -7.03 12.67 -30.64
CA SER A 154 -6.73 12.61 -32.07
C SER A 154 -7.33 13.84 -32.73
N GLY A 155 -6.52 14.79 -33.06
CA GLY A 155 -6.89 16.00 -33.79
C GLY A 155 -6.23 16.01 -35.15
N ALA A 156 -7.09 16.02 -36.14
CA ALA A 156 -6.95 16.35 -37.54
C ALA A 156 -5.61 16.90 -38.06
#